data_ef5447b8157956fd7f4e7843d0e3e750
#
_entry.id   ef5447b8157956fd7f4e7843d0e3e750
#
_cell.length_a   1.000
_cell.length_b   1.000
_cell.length_c   1.000
_cell.angle_alpha   90.00
_cell.angle_beta   90.00
_cell.angle_gamma   90.00
#
_symmetry.space_group_name_H-M   'P 1'
#
loop_
_entity.id
_entity.type
_entity.pdbx_description
1 polymer ?
#
loop_
_entity_poly.entity_id
_entity_poly.type
_entity_poly.pdbx_seq_one_letter_code
_entity_poly.pdbx_strand_id
1 'polypeptide(L)'
;RNLYVNDARASMTSKRVTARGGYGTYSVTAGQASWAWTSGSKSDGVQYYLDDVPAISSNKDDLEIVNGTTWNENIVCTRDVITSGNYRVLLLQQPYGAIAQTPGWGAAFSPSGTHTIYNAFEFLNSPGQFYFDKTTKTLYYYIRPGENMDTADVQAPVVEKLIDISGKSTSNRVRNITFQGITFANTDYNLVDVAGSHGKSTCQ
;
A
#
# COMPACT_ATOMS: atom_id res chain seq x y z
N ARG A 1 4.27 -0.53 -6.49
CA ARG A 1 5.11 -1.75 -6.59
C ARG A 1 4.41 -2.75 -7.51
N ASN A 2 4.95 -2.95 -8.67
CA ASN A 2 4.39 -3.84 -9.66
C ASN A 2 5.43 -4.89 -10.08
N LEU A 3 4.94 -6.09 -10.38
CA LEU A 3 5.70 -7.16 -10.98
C LEU A 3 4.86 -7.75 -12.11
N TYR A 4 5.48 -8.04 -13.22
CA TYR A 4 4.86 -8.75 -14.35
C TYR A 4 5.66 -10.01 -14.64
N VAL A 5 4.96 -11.10 -14.89
CA VAL A 5 5.55 -12.38 -15.30
C VAL A 5 4.81 -12.82 -16.55
N ASN A 6 5.53 -12.95 -17.68
CA ASN A 6 4.97 -13.23 -19.00
C ASN A 6 3.82 -12.26 -19.35
N ASP A 7 4.06 -10.96 -19.22
CA ASP A 7 3.10 -9.86 -19.42
C ASP A 7 1.87 -9.86 -18.48
N ALA A 8 1.72 -10.87 -17.62
CA ALA A 8 0.65 -10.93 -16.65
C ALA A 8 1.07 -10.28 -15.34
N ARG A 9 0.30 -9.28 -14.87
CA ARG A 9 0.57 -8.61 -13.59
C ARG A 9 0.47 -9.60 -12.44
N ALA A 10 1.51 -9.67 -11.62
CA ALA A 10 1.51 -10.37 -10.34
C ALA A 10 0.84 -9.52 -9.25
N SER A 11 0.26 -10.17 -8.26
CA SER A 11 -0.35 -9.50 -7.12
C SER A 11 0.61 -9.48 -5.94
N MET A 12 0.73 -8.35 -5.26
CA MET A 12 1.43 -8.32 -3.97
C MET A 12 0.73 -9.25 -2.98
N THR A 13 1.50 -9.93 -2.13
CA THR A 13 0.96 -10.76 -1.06
C THR A 13 -0.04 -9.99 -0.22
N SER A 14 -1.14 -10.62 0.13
CA SER A 14 -2.18 -9.97 0.93
C SER A 14 -3.01 -10.97 1.75
N LYS A 15 -3.59 -10.46 2.83
CA LYS A 15 -4.56 -11.19 3.64
C LYS A 15 -5.68 -10.26 4.09
N ARG A 16 -6.92 -10.69 3.88
CA ARG A 16 -8.10 -10.01 4.42
C ARG A 16 -8.34 -10.49 5.84
N VAL A 17 -8.47 -9.55 6.78
CA VAL A 17 -8.59 -9.80 8.21
C VAL A 17 -9.57 -8.85 8.86
N THR A 18 -9.99 -9.16 10.09
CA THR A 18 -10.85 -8.27 10.89
C THR A 18 -10.02 -7.62 12.00
N ALA A 19 -9.95 -6.30 11.97
CA ALA A 19 -9.32 -5.52 13.04
C ALA A 19 -10.14 -5.59 14.34
N ARG A 20 -9.43 -5.61 15.47
CA ARG A 20 -10.00 -5.78 16.81
C ARG A 20 -9.97 -4.51 17.65
N GLY A 21 -9.64 -3.40 17.04
CA GLY A 21 -9.59 -2.08 17.65
C GLY A 21 -8.23 -1.42 17.55
N GLY A 22 -8.18 -0.19 18.01
CA GLY A 22 -6.94 0.58 18.07
C GLY A 22 -6.03 0.15 19.23
N TYR A 23 -4.75 0.45 19.07
CA TYR A 23 -3.73 0.26 20.10
C TYR A 23 -2.97 1.55 20.34
N GLY A 24 -2.75 1.87 21.62
CA GLY A 24 -2.01 3.07 22.01
C GLY A 24 -2.67 4.36 21.53
N THR A 25 -1.96 5.46 21.68
CA THR A 25 -2.44 6.77 21.25
C THR A 25 -1.34 7.59 20.59
N TYR A 26 -1.71 8.33 19.56
CA TYR A 26 -0.90 9.37 18.93
C TYR A 26 -1.72 10.65 18.85
N SER A 27 -1.15 11.78 19.27
CA SER A 27 -1.84 13.07 19.23
C SER A 27 -1.61 13.78 17.90
N VAL A 28 -2.70 14.05 17.19
CA VAL A 28 -2.69 14.87 15.98
C VAL A 28 -2.88 16.33 16.40
N THR A 29 -1.96 17.20 15.98
CA THR A 29 -2.07 18.65 16.17
C THR A 29 -2.58 19.33 14.91
N ALA A 30 -3.32 20.43 15.09
CA ALA A 30 -3.76 21.25 13.97
C ALA A 30 -2.57 21.69 13.11
N GLY A 31 -2.69 21.56 11.78
CA GLY A 31 -1.64 21.95 10.85
C GLY A 31 -0.60 20.88 10.52
N GLN A 32 -0.65 19.69 11.09
CA GLN A 32 0.24 18.58 10.68
C GLN A 32 -0.03 18.14 9.23
N ALA A 33 -1.29 18.29 8.78
CA ALA A 33 -1.63 18.24 7.36
C ALA A 33 -2.79 19.20 7.10
N SER A 34 -2.76 19.89 5.97
CA SER A 34 -3.80 20.89 5.60
C SER A 34 -5.20 20.28 5.44
N TRP A 35 -5.29 18.98 5.24
CA TRP A 35 -6.53 18.22 5.10
C TRP A 35 -6.96 17.48 6.38
N ALA A 36 -6.20 17.61 7.47
CA ALA A 36 -6.62 17.06 8.77
C ALA A 36 -7.80 17.87 9.32
N TRP A 37 -8.97 17.25 9.40
CA TRP A 37 -10.21 17.93 9.78
C TRP A 37 -10.38 18.05 11.28
N THR A 38 -9.76 17.13 12.04
CA THR A 38 -9.81 17.15 13.50
C THR A 38 -8.44 16.89 14.11
N SER A 39 -8.12 17.63 15.17
CA SER A 39 -7.00 17.30 16.05
C SER A 39 -7.43 16.30 17.13
N GLY A 40 -6.51 15.87 17.97
CA GLY A 40 -6.76 15.03 19.13
C GLY A 40 -6.12 13.66 19.06
N SER A 41 -6.39 12.83 20.05
CA SER A 41 -5.79 11.50 20.15
C SER A 41 -6.43 10.52 19.17
N LYS A 42 -5.59 9.78 18.47
CA LYS A 42 -5.94 8.71 17.54
C LYS A 42 -5.19 7.45 17.91
N SER A 43 -5.60 6.31 17.36
CA SER A 43 -4.88 5.06 17.58
C SER A 43 -3.49 5.11 16.95
N ASP A 44 -2.48 4.67 17.68
CA ASP A 44 -1.09 4.57 17.23
C ASP A 44 -0.83 3.27 16.44
N GLY A 45 -1.68 2.26 16.63
CA GLY A 45 -1.66 0.99 15.95
C GLY A 45 -3.04 0.34 15.85
N VAL A 46 -3.08 -0.81 15.18
CA VAL A 46 -4.28 -1.63 15.01
C VAL A 46 -4.01 -3.03 15.49
N GLN A 47 -4.97 -3.61 16.20
CA GLN A 47 -4.90 -4.95 16.79
C GLN A 47 -5.59 -5.99 15.91
N TYR A 48 -4.97 -7.18 15.80
CA TYR A 48 -5.52 -8.35 15.12
C TYR A 48 -5.28 -9.59 15.99
N TYR A 49 -6.10 -10.63 15.88
CA TYR A 49 -5.77 -11.89 16.54
C TYR A 49 -4.49 -12.50 15.97
N LEU A 50 -3.74 -13.22 16.80
CA LEU A 50 -2.50 -13.87 16.40
C LEU A 50 -2.70 -14.93 15.30
N ASP A 51 -3.86 -15.58 15.28
CA ASP A 51 -4.25 -16.54 14.23
C ASP A 51 -4.58 -15.86 12.90
N ASP A 52 -5.05 -14.61 12.95
CA ASP A 52 -5.34 -13.82 11.75
C ASP A 52 -4.07 -13.22 11.14
N VAL A 53 -3.18 -12.70 12.00
CA VAL A 53 -1.91 -12.10 11.59
C VAL A 53 -0.77 -12.79 12.35
N PRO A 54 -0.01 -13.68 11.69
CA PRO A 54 1.11 -14.38 12.32
C PRO A 54 2.26 -13.44 12.67
N ALA A 55 3.33 -13.99 13.23
CA ALA A 55 4.56 -13.24 13.42
C ALA A 55 5.16 -12.86 12.07
N ILE A 56 5.38 -11.56 11.85
CA ILE A 56 5.98 -11.03 10.64
C ILE A 56 7.51 -11.10 10.79
N SER A 57 8.16 -11.79 9.86
CA SER A 57 9.59 -12.07 9.92
C SER A 57 10.46 -10.92 9.40
N SER A 58 10.00 -10.23 8.35
CA SER A 58 10.76 -9.15 7.70
C SER A 58 9.84 -8.02 7.23
N ASN A 59 10.43 -6.90 6.83
CA ASN A 59 9.74 -5.72 6.32
C ASN A 59 8.59 -5.21 7.21
N LYS A 60 8.73 -5.28 8.54
CA LYS A 60 7.68 -4.87 9.48
C LYS A 60 7.28 -3.39 9.35
N ASP A 61 8.17 -2.59 8.80
CA ASP A 61 8.00 -1.16 8.53
C ASP A 61 7.47 -0.87 7.11
N ASP A 62 6.97 -1.90 6.43
CA ASP A 62 6.62 -1.80 5.01
C ASP A 62 5.31 -2.53 4.65
N LEU A 63 4.51 -2.92 5.65
CA LEU A 63 3.18 -3.44 5.40
C LEU A 63 2.23 -2.27 5.09
N GLU A 64 1.26 -2.55 4.25
CA GLU A 64 0.18 -1.62 3.91
C GLU A 64 -1.13 -2.17 4.44
N ILE A 65 -1.85 -1.35 5.21
CA ILE A 65 -3.20 -1.67 5.69
C ILE A 65 -4.19 -0.91 4.85
N VAL A 66 -5.04 -1.62 4.14
CA VAL A 66 -6.07 -1.05 3.29
C VAL A 66 -7.43 -1.19 3.95
N ASN A 67 -8.13 -0.08 4.09
CA ASN A 67 -9.48 0.01 4.61
C ASN A 67 -10.36 0.79 3.63
N GLY A 68 -11.26 0.09 2.95
CA GLY A 68 -12.27 0.69 2.09
C GLY A 68 -13.39 1.32 2.92
N THR A 69 -13.86 2.47 2.48
CA THR A 69 -15.05 3.15 2.99
C THR A 69 -16.10 3.30 1.89
N THR A 70 -17.15 4.08 2.11
CA THR A 70 -18.19 4.29 1.08
C THR A 70 -17.68 5.10 -0.12
N TRP A 71 -16.72 5.99 0.08
CA TRP A 71 -16.28 6.98 -0.92
C TRP A 71 -14.83 6.82 -1.35
N ASN A 72 -14.00 6.24 -0.49
CA ASN A 72 -12.57 6.19 -0.69
C ASN A 72 -11.96 4.92 -0.11
N GLU A 73 -10.73 4.71 -0.44
CA GLU A 73 -9.87 3.69 0.15
C GLU A 73 -8.71 4.37 0.88
N ASN A 74 -8.48 3.97 2.11
CA ASN A 74 -7.35 4.42 2.90
C ASN A 74 -6.25 3.39 2.83
N ILE A 75 -5.04 3.82 2.49
CA ILE A 75 -3.82 3.00 2.56
C ILE A 75 -2.92 3.61 3.63
N VAL A 76 -2.67 2.85 4.68
CA VAL A 76 -1.83 3.30 5.80
C VAL A 76 -0.68 2.31 5.99
N CYS A 77 0.54 2.82 5.98
CA CYS A 77 1.73 1.99 6.18
C CYS A 77 2.05 1.79 7.64
N THR A 78 2.76 0.70 7.92
CA THR A 78 3.27 0.39 9.26
C THR A 78 4.67 0.95 9.46
N ARG A 79 5.06 1.16 10.72
CA ARG A 79 6.45 1.41 11.12
C ARG A 79 7.06 0.22 11.84
N ASP A 80 6.22 -0.64 12.44
CA ASP A 80 6.67 -1.87 13.12
C ASP A 80 5.46 -2.79 13.39
N VAL A 81 5.77 -4.04 13.73
CA VAL A 81 4.80 -5.06 14.14
C VAL A 81 5.25 -5.68 15.46
N ILE A 82 4.41 -5.58 16.49
CA ILE A 82 4.68 -6.10 17.84
C ILE A 82 3.61 -7.11 18.27
N THR A 83 3.86 -7.78 19.38
CA THR A 83 2.87 -8.61 20.08
C THR A 83 2.49 -7.93 21.40
N SER A 84 1.19 -7.83 21.66
CA SER A 84 0.66 -7.29 22.92
C SER A 84 -0.50 -8.17 23.41
N GLY A 85 -0.26 -8.93 24.46
CA GLY A 85 -1.20 -9.94 24.94
C GLY A 85 -1.55 -10.95 23.82
N ASN A 86 -2.84 -11.11 23.57
CA ASN A 86 -3.36 -12.05 22.57
C ASN A 86 -3.47 -11.43 21.15
N TYR A 87 -2.81 -10.28 20.93
CA TYR A 87 -2.92 -9.56 19.67
C TYR A 87 -1.58 -9.35 18.98
N ARG A 88 -1.60 -9.44 17.67
CA ARG A 88 -0.62 -8.84 16.79
C ARG A 88 -1.02 -7.37 16.59
N VAL A 89 -0.11 -6.47 16.87
CA VAL A 89 -0.32 -5.03 16.72
C VAL A 89 0.53 -4.51 15.57
N LEU A 90 -0.11 -3.94 14.57
CA LEU A 90 0.54 -3.21 13.50
C LEU A 90 0.60 -1.74 13.91
N LEU A 91 1.78 -1.26 14.26
CA LEU A 91 2.03 0.14 14.60
C LEU A 91 2.07 0.98 13.32
N LEU A 92 1.24 2.02 13.28
CA LEU A 92 1.07 2.86 12.10
C LEU A 92 2.24 3.82 11.93
N GLN A 93 2.59 4.13 10.70
CA GLN A 93 3.58 5.16 10.39
C GLN A 93 3.01 6.54 10.73
N GLN A 94 3.66 7.24 11.64
CA GLN A 94 3.18 8.53 12.13
C GLN A 94 3.89 9.71 11.44
N PRO A 95 3.22 10.88 11.30
CA PRO A 95 1.87 11.23 11.76
C PRO A 95 0.73 10.72 10.88
N TYR A 96 1.03 10.12 9.72
CA TYR A 96 0.06 9.83 8.66
C TYR A 96 -1.02 8.82 9.07
N GLY A 97 -0.65 7.81 9.84
CA GLY A 97 -1.61 6.84 10.36
C GLY A 97 -2.66 7.46 11.28
N ALA A 98 -2.25 8.43 12.10
CA ALA A 98 -3.18 9.18 12.94
C ALA A 98 -4.01 10.18 12.12
N ILE A 99 -3.38 10.87 11.16
CA ILE A 99 -4.05 11.82 10.28
C ILE A 99 -5.13 11.11 9.43
N ALA A 100 -4.86 9.88 8.95
CA ALA A 100 -5.83 9.08 8.21
C ALA A 100 -7.11 8.79 9.00
N GLN A 101 -7.07 8.85 10.32
CA GLN A 101 -8.22 8.66 11.21
C GLN A 101 -9.01 9.97 11.46
N THR A 102 -8.64 11.10 10.85
CA THR A 102 -9.27 12.40 11.09
C THR A 102 -10.38 12.80 10.12
N PRO A 103 -10.41 12.36 8.83
CA PRO A 103 -11.46 12.77 7.90
C PRO A 103 -12.86 12.48 8.43
N GLY A 104 -13.79 13.38 8.15
CA GLY A 104 -15.20 13.22 8.49
C GLY A 104 -15.98 12.43 7.43
N TRP A 105 -17.30 12.38 7.60
CA TRP A 105 -18.28 11.81 6.64
C TRP A 105 -18.03 10.36 6.23
N GLY A 106 -17.44 9.56 7.13
CA GLY A 106 -17.17 8.14 6.87
C GLY A 106 -15.99 7.86 5.96
N ALA A 107 -15.14 8.88 5.70
CA ALA A 107 -13.93 8.73 4.89
C ALA A 107 -12.69 8.32 5.69
N ALA A 108 -12.75 8.36 7.03
CA ALA A 108 -11.61 8.08 7.89
C ALA A 108 -11.19 6.61 7.85
N PHE A 109 -9.88 6.38 7.94
CA PHE A 109 -9.36 5.08 8.32
C PHE A 109 -9.91 4.68 9.70
N SER A 110 -10.50 3.50 9.79
CA SER A 110 -11.01 2.95 11.05
C SER A 110 -10.06 1.89 11.59
N PRO A 111 -9.68 1.92 12.87
CA PRO A 111 -8.90 0.84 13.49
C PRO A 111 -9.74 -0.41 13.77
N SER A 112 -10.94 -0.50 13.25
CA SER A 112 -11.87 -1.64 13.39
C SER A 112 -12.52 -1.97 12.05
N GLY A 113 -13.13 -3.16 11.97
CA GLY A 113 -13.77 -3.64 10.74
C GLY A 113 -12.83 -4.45 9.87
N THR A 114 -13.16 -4.56 8.59
CA THR A 114 -12.41 -5.39 7.66
C THR A 114 -11.26 -4.61 7.04
N HIS A 115 -10.08 -5.19 7.11
CA HIS A 115 -8.86 -4.67 6.47
C HIS A 115 -8.30 -5.70 5.49
N THR A 116 -7.55 -5.21 4.50
CA THR A 116 -6.63 -6.04 3.73
C THR A 116 -5.20 -5.59 4.06
N ILE A 117 -4.38 -6.51 4.55
CA ILE A 117 -2.98 -6.24 4.84
C ILE A 117 -2.15 -6.79 3.69
N TYR A 118 -1.28 -5.95 3.13
CA TYR A 118 -0.40 -6.28 2.02
C TYR A 118 1.06 -6.34 2.46
N ASN A 119 1.87 -7.01 1.64
CA ASN A 119 3.33 -6.99 1.68
C ASN A 119 3.94 -7.72 2.88
N ALA A 120 3.39 -8.86 3.28
CA ALA A 120 4.03 -9.78 4.22
C ALA A 120 4.39 -11.10 3.52
N PHE A 121 5.59 -11.63 3.81
CA PHE A 121 6.02 -12.94 3.28
C PHE A 121 5.07 -14.06 3.70
N GLU A 122 4.57 -14.00 4.91
CA GLU A 122 3.66 -14.98 5.51
C GLU A 122 2.30 -15.09 4.79
N PHE A 123 2.01 -14.14 3.90
CA PHE A 123 0.80 -14.15 3.07
C PHE A 123 1.04 -14.68 1.65
N LEU A 124 2.26 -15.15 1.35
CA LEU A 124 2.61 -15.74 0.04
C LEU A 124 2.05 -17.17 -0.04
N ASN A 125 0.81 -17.31 -0.47
CA ASN A 125 0.07 -18.58 -0.43
C ASN A 125 -0.75 -18.91 -1.67
N SER A 126 -0.70 -18.06 -2.71
CA SER A 126 -1.50 -18.24 -3.92
C SER A 126 -0.70 -17.97 -5.19
N PRO A 127 -0.97 -18.76 -6.27
CA PRO A 127 -0.28 -18.56 -7.56
C PRO A 127 -0.42 -17.12 -8.09
N GLY A 128 0.69 -16.58 -8.58
CA GLY A 128 0.76 -15.23 -9.11
C GLY A 128 0.97 -14.14 -8.06
N GLN A 129 1.12 -14.50 -6.79
CA GLN A 129 1.52 -13.56 -5.76
C GLN A 129 3.05 -13.39 -5.74
N PHE A 130 3.48 -12.20 -5.32
CA PHE A 130 4.90 -11.91 -5.08
C PHE A 130 5.11 -11.17 -3.76
N TYR A 131 6.31 -11.33 -3.20
CA TYR A 131 6.83 -10.60 -2.06
C TYR A 131 8.29 -10.22 -2.33
N PHE A 132 8.68 -9.00 -1.99
CA PHE A 132 10.05 -8.55 -2.08
C PHE A 132 10.61 -8.24 -0.68
N ASP A 133 11.58 -9.04 -0.25
CA ASP A 133 12.33 -8.76 0.98
C ASP A 133 13.37 -7.68 0.69
N LYS A 134 13.13 -6.48 1.20
CA LYS A 134 14.02 -5.33 0.99
C LYS A 134 15.35 -5.44 1.74
N THR A 135 15.42 -6.26 2.79
CA THR A 135 16.63 -6.48 3.58
C THR A 135 17.60 -7.41 2.85
N THR A 136 17.11 -8.56 2.41
CA THR A 136 17.90 -9.56 1.67
C THR A 136 17.97 -9.29 0.18
N LYS A 137 17.19 -8.32 -0.34
CA LYS A 137 17.02 -8.02 -1.78
C LYS A 137 16.53 -9.21 -2.57
N THR A 138 15.71 -10.07 -1.96
CA THR A 138 15.20 -11.29 -2.56
C THR A 138 13.74 -11.11 -2.97
N LEU A 139 13.45 -11.40 -4.24
CA LEU A 139 12.10 -11.45 -4.78
C LEU A 139 11.59 -12.89 -4.70
N TYR A 140 10.44 -13.08 -4.05
CA TYR A 140 9.72 -14.34 -3.99
C TYR A 140 8.48 -14.25 -4.86
N TYR A 141 8.25 -15.28 -5.65
CA TYR A 141 7.08 -15.37 -6.52
C TYR A 141 6.45 -16.76 -6.42
N TYR A 142 5.14 -16.81 -6.23
CA TYR A 142 4.39 -18.07 -6.27
C TYR A 142 3.99 -18.36 -7.73
N ILE A 143 4.61 -19.37 -8.31
CA ILE A 143 4.49 -19.72 -9.74
C ILE A 143 3.05 -20.08 -10.07
N ARG A 144 2.51 -19.55 -11.17
CA ARG A 144 1.21 -19.95 -11.69
C ARG A 144 1.29 -21.31 -12.39
N PRO A 145 0.19 -22.07 -12.41
CA PRO A 145 0.15 -23.32 -13.18
C PRO A 145 0.54 -23.07 -14.65
N GLY A 146 1.47 -23.88 -15.15
CA GLY A 146 1.94 -23.80 -16.54
C GLY A 146 3.06 -22.78 -16.82
N GLU A 147 3.48 -21.99 -15.82
CA GLU A 147 4.66 -21.12 -15.97
C GLU A 147 5.96 -21.94 -15.80
N ASN A 148 6.95 -21.59 -16.61
CA ASN A 148 8.32 -22.09 -16.47
C ASN A 148 9.25 -20.91 -16.20
N MET A 149 9.81 -20.86 -14.98
CA MET A 149 10.64 -19.74 -14.55
C MET A 149 12.01 -19.68 -15.23
N ASP A 150 12.49 -20.78 -15.84
CA ASP A 150 13.74 -20.76 -16.63
C ASP A 150 13.62 -19.98 -17.93
N THR A 151 12.38 -19.80 -18.40
CA THR A 151 12.07 -19.11 -19.68
C THR A 151 11.11 -17.94 -19.51
N ALA A 152 10.63 -17.68 -18.30
CA ALA A 152 9.68 -16.61 -18.03
C ALA A 152 10.33 -15.23 -18.22
N ASP A 153 9.60 -14.33 -18.87
CA ASP A 153 9.93 -12.91 -18.85
C ASP A 153 9.42 -12.28 -17.54
N VAL A 154 10.35 -11.81 -16.72
CA VAL A 154 10.03 -11.20 -15.40
C VAL A 154 10.43 -9.73 -15.42
N GLN A 155 9.46 -8.85 -15.30
CA GLN A 155 9.65 -7.40 -15.40
C GLN A 155 9.21 -6.71 -14.10
N ALA A 156 10.14 -5.99 -13.46
CA ALA A 156 9.87 -5.08 -12.37
C ALA A 156 9.97 -3.64 -12.90
N PRO A 157 8.83 -2.94 -13.13
CA PRO A 157 8.87 -1.57 -13.64
C PRO A 157 9.51 -0.63 -12.63
N VAL A 158 10.26 0.34 -13.16
CA VAL A 158 10.91 1.38 -12.36
C VAL A 158 10.51 2.80 -12.82
N VAL A 159 9.68 2.89 -13.86
CA VAL A 159 9.29 4.15 -14.47
C VAL A 159 7.81 4.38 -14.23
N GLU A 160 7.47 5.50 -13.59
CA GLU A 160 6.08 5.87 -13.33
C GLU A 160 5.34 6.40 -14.56
N LYS A 161 6.07 7.06 -15.46
CA LYS A 161 5.53 7.65 -16.69
C LYS A 161 6.35 7.20 -17.90
N LEU A 162 5.68 6.65 -18.89
CA LEU A 162 6.33 6.28 -20.16
C LEU A 162 6.45 7.48 -21.10
N ILE A 163 5.47 8.40 -21.04
CA ILE A 163 5.46 9.62 -21.87
C ILE A 163 4.96 10.76 -21.00
N ASP A 164 5.63 11.89 -21.06
CA ASP A 164 5.16 13.16 -20.53
C ASP A 164 4.99 14.15 -21.70
N ILE A 165 3.78 14.69 -21.86
CA ILE A 165 3.44 15.66 -22.91
C ILE A 165 2.88 16.90 -22.24
N SER A 166 3.72 17.92 -22.09
CA SER A 166 3.37 19.14 -21.39
C SER A 166 3.45 20.37 -22.29
N GLY A 167 2.35 21.11 -22.39
CA GLY A 167 2.32 22.44 -23.00
C GLY A 167 2.89 23.50 -22.07
N LYS A 168 3.41 24.58 -22.62
CA LYS A 168 3.98 25.70 -21.83
C LYS A 168 2.94 26.48 -21.04
N SER A 169 1.69 26.51 -21.50
CA SER A 169 0.56 27.20 -20.85
C SER A 169 -0.77 26.69 -21.40
N THR A 170 -1.87 27.13 -20.82
CA THR A 170 -3.23 26.85 -21.32
C THR A 170 -3.49 27.40 -22.72
N SER A 171 -2.78 28.46 -23.14
CA SER A 171 -2.80 29.04 -24.49
C SER A 171 -1.75 28.44 -25.43
N ASN A 172 -0.74 27.77 -24.91
CA ASN A 172 0.32 27.12 -25.68
C ASN A 172 0.37 25.63 -25.39
N ARG A 173 -0.66 24.93 -25.86
CA ARG A 173 -0.86 23.50 -25.66
C ARG A 173 -0.15 22.70 -26.74
N VAL A 174 0.32 21.52 -26.40
CA VAL A 174 0.77 20.53 -27.38
C VAL A 174 -0.45 20.05 -28.17
N ARG A 175 -0.30 19.94 -29.48
CA ARG A 175 -1.36 19.54 -30.42
C ARG A 175 -0.80 18.66 -31.54
N ASN A 176 -1.70 17.88 -32.16
CA ASN A 176 -1.41 17.13 -33.38
C ASN A 176 -0.31 16.07 -33.20
N ILE A 177 -0.27 15.40 -32.04
CA ILE A 177 0.59 14.23 -31.82
C ILE A 177 -0.26 12.98 -32.04
N THR A 178 0.27 12.05 -32.84
CA THR A 178 -0.34 10.74 -33.07
C THR A 178 0.66 9.64 -32.75
N PHE A 179 0.25 8.68 -31.95
CA PHE A 179 0.98 7.44 -31.70
C PHE A 179 0.28 6.32 -32.46
N GLN A 180 1.02 5.56 -33.25
CA GLN A 180 0.45 4.47 -34.05
C GLN A 180 1.36 3.24 -34.01
N GLY A 181 0.78 2.05 -33.76
CA GLY A 181 1.51 0.79 -33.77
C GLY A 181 2.50 0.63 -32.60
N ILE A 182 2.28 1.34 -31.48
CA ILE A 182 3.13 1.31 -30.28
C ILE A 182 2.31 0.79 -29.11
N THR A 183 2.87 -0.15 -28.35
CA THR A 183 2.34 -0.61 -27.07
C THR A 183 3.07 0.10 -25.93
N PHE A 184 2.32 0.72 -25.03
CA PHE A 184 2.82 1.28 -23.78
C PHE A 184 2.42 0.35 -22.64
N ALA A 185 3.40 -0.22 -21.94
CA ALA A 185 3.15 -1.24 -20.94
C ALA A 185 4.09 -1.12 -19.72
N ASN A 186 3.69 -1.74 -18.62
CA ASN A 186 4.52 -2.04 -17.47
C ASN A 186 5.14 -0.81 -16.80
N THR A 187 4.27 0.12 -16.33
CA THR A 187 4.67 1.23 -15.47
C THR A 187 4.53 0.85 -13.99
N ASP A 188 5.29 1.53 -13.14
CA ASP A 188 5.15 1.49 -11.69
C ASP A 188 4.58 2.82 -11.19
N TYR A 189 3.32 2.81 -10.79
CA TYR A 189 2.71 3.95 -10.11
C TYR A 189 2.39 3.56 -8.67
N ASN A 190 3.04 4.24 -7.72
CA ASN A 190 2.86 3.98 -6.31
C ASN A 190 2.15 5.16 -5.63
N LEU A 191 0.87 5.00 -5.33
CA LEU A 191 0.06 6.02 -4.66
C LEU A 191 0.60 6.41 -3.28
N VAL A 192 1.21 5.46 -2.58
CA VAL A 192 1.73 5.67 -1.22
C VAL A 192 2.95 6.59 -1.24
N ASP A 193 3.75 6.53 -2.30
CA ASP A 193 4.95 7.34 -2.46
C ASP A 193 4.70 8.68 -3.16
N VAL A 194 3.50 8.90 -3.66
CA VAL A 194 3.13 10.21 -4.26
C VAL A 194 3.24 11.29 -3.20
N ALA A 195 4.12 12.25 -3.43
CA ALA A 195 4.53 13.31 -2.52
C ALA A 195 5.58 12.90 -1.45
N GLY A 196 6.31 11.80 -1.67
CA GLY A 196 7.54 11.49 -0.92
C GLY A 196 7.33 11.09 0.53
N SER A 197 6.21 10.45 0.87
CA SER A 197 6.03 9.89 2.20
C SER A 197 5.14 8.66 2.17
N HIS A 198 5.65 7.57 2.72
CA HIS A 198 4.88 6.38 3.00
C HIS A 198 3.78 6.66 4.03
N GLY A 199 2.67 5.97 3.90
CA GLY A 199 1.62 5.99 4.90
C GLY A 199 0.67 7.16 4.83
N LYS A 200 0.56 7.81 3.69
CA LYS A 200 -0.54 8.74 3.47
C LYS A 200 -1.83 7.99 3.21
N SER A 201 -2.89 8.44 3.84
CA SER A 201 -4.24 8.10 3.43
C SER A 201 -4.49 8.72 2.05
N THR A 202 -4.94 7.92 1.11
CA THR A 202 -5.37 8.40 -0.19
C THR A 202 -6.89 8.38 -0.26
N CYS A 203 -7.47 9.52 -0.61
CA CYS A 203 -8.86 9.60 -1.05
C CYS A 203 -8.88 9.59 -2.58
N GLN A 204 -9.66 8.72 -3.17
CA GLN A 204 -9.95 8.70 -4.61
C GLN A 204 -11.42 8.94 -4.84
#